data_89fb6530186113cabde2fd3cdcdf0f8c
#
_entry.id   89fb6530186113cabde2fd3cdcdf0f8c
#
_cell.length_a   1.000
_cell.length_b   1.000
_cell.length_c   1.000
_cell.angle_alpha   90.00
_cell.angle_beta   90.00
_cell.angle_gamma   90.00
#
_symmetry.space_group_name_H-M   'P 1'
#
loop_
_entity.id
_entity.type
_entity.pdbx_description
1 polymer ?
#
loop_
_entity_poly.entity_id
_entity_poly.type
_entity_poly.pdbx_seq_one_letter_code
_entity_poly.pdbx_strand_id
1 'polypeptide(L)'
;MLFTLKDTTVEAIHPKEQDEQYVEATCPTCGGDWEPGFVSVEITFGNGNSYLYERQDYDVETHNIAEIIDYLFTHLNEFPTMTQRQFIDHLTDELDKRFEYIV
;
A
#
# COMPACT_ATOMS: atom_id res chain seq x y z
N MET A 1 16.57 -6.59 6.64
CA MET A 1 16.55 -5.13 6.45
C MET A 1 16.49 -4.81 4.96
N LEU A 2 15.50 -4.03 4.57
CA LEU A 2 15.34 -3.63 3.17
C LEU A 2 16.13 -2.35 2.88
N PHE A 3 15.98 -1.33 3.73
CA PHE A 3 16.76 -0.10 3.62
C PHE A 3 16.76 0.65 4.95
N THR A 4 17.65 1.63 5.05
CA THR A 4 17.90 2.39 6.26
C THR A 4 17.22 3.76 6.17
N LEU A 5 16.62 4.19 7.26
CA LEU A 5 16.15 5.56 7.46
C LEU A 5 17.09 6.27 8.44
N LYS A 6 16.84 7.56 8.69
CA LYS A 6 17.70 8.36 9.56
C LYS A 6 17.65 7.88 11.02
N ASP A 7 16.49 7.43 11.48
CA ASP A 7 16.25 7.07 12.89
C ASP A 7 15.87 5.59 13.09
N THR A 8 15.68 4.83 12.01
CA THR A 8 15.31 3.41 12.09
C THR A 8 15.62 2.71 10.77
N THR A 9 15.13 1.50 10.60
CA THR A 9 15.24 0.74 9.34
C THR A 9 13.87 0.30 8.88
N VAL A 10 13.73 0.04 7.58
CA VAL A 10 12.57 -0.66 7.05
C VAL A 10 12.92 -2.14 6.93
N GLU A 11 12.22 -2.97 7.67
CA GLU A 11 12.50 -4.40 7.73
C GLU A 11 11.69 -5.20 6.69
N ALA A 12 10.45 -4.82 6.45
CA ALA A 12 9.58 -5.52 5.53
C ALA A 12 8.54 -4.60 4.90
N ILE A 13 8.19 -4.89 3.67
CA ILE A 13 7.08 -4.24 2.95
C ILE A 13 6.17 -5.35 2.43
N HIS A 14 4.91 -5.35 2.88
CA HIS A 14 3.92 -6.36 2.49
C HIS A 14 2.78 -5.71 1.71
N PRO A 15 2.87 -5.73 0.37
CA PRO A 15 1.78 -5.24 -0.46
C PRO A 15 0.67 -6.28 -0.56
N LYS A 16 -0.57 -5.81 -0.56
CA LYS A 16 -1.74 -6.62 -0.87
C LYS A 16 -2.65 -5.87 -1.82
N GLU A 17 -3.23 -6.58 -2.74
CA GLU A 17 -4.18 -6.01 -3.67
C GLU A 17 -5.29 -7.01 -3.96
N GLN A 18 -6.50 -6.51 -4.16
CA GLN A 18 -7.65 -7.32 -4.50
C GLN A 18 -8.53 -6.53 -5.47
N ASP A 19 -8.85 -7.13 -6.60
CA ASP A 19 -9.80 -6.55 -7.53
C ASP A 19 -11.23 -6.68 -7.00
N GLU A 20 -12.11 -5.81 -7.51
CA GLU A 20 -13.54 -5.91 -7.26
C GLU A 20 -14.02 -7.31 -7.63
N GLN A 21 -14.78 -7.94 -6.76
CA GLN A 21 -15.30 -9.29 -7.00
C GLN A 21 -16.74 -9.43 -6.52
N TYR A 22 -17.48 -10.30 -7.21
CA TYR A 22 -18.85 -10.63 -6.83
C TYR A 22 -18.85 -11.78 -5.83
N VAL A 23 -19.57 -11.60 -4.74
CA VAL A 23 -19.74 -12.61 -3.69
C VAL A 23 -21.18 -13.08 -3.71
N GLU A 24 -21.39 -14.38 -3.93
CA GLU A 24 -22.73 -14.97 -3.88
C GLU A 24 -23.24 -14.99 -2.44
N ALA A 25 -24.50 -14.57 -2.27
CA ALA A 25 -25.16 -14.68 -0.99
C ALA A 25 -25.49 -16.14 -0.67
N THR A 26 -25.41 -16.51 0.62
CA THR A 26 -25.80 -17.84 1.06
C THR A 26 -27.33 -18.01 1.10
N CYS A 27 -28.06 -16.91 1.08
CA CYS A 27 -29.53 -16.91 1.07
C CYS A 27 -30.05 -16.67 -0.33
N PRO A 28 -30.89 -17.56 -0.93
CA PRO A 28 -31.38 -17.39 -2.30
C PRO A 28 -32.23 -16.15 -2.53
N THR A 29 -32.81 -15.59 -1.48
CA THR A 29 -33.64 -14.38 -1.58
C THR A 29 -32.88 -13.10 -1.32
N CYS A 30 -31.65 -13.18 -0.85
CA CYS A 30 -30.83 -12.01 -0.50
C CYS A 30 -30.04 -11.45 -1.69
N GLY A 31 -29.84 -12.27 -2.74
CA GLY A 31 -28.95 -11.89 -3.85
C GLY A 31 -27.49 -11.85 -3.43
N GLY A 32 -26.61 -11.63 -4.38
CA GLY A 32 -25.19 -11.44 -4.11
C GLY A 32 -24.86 -9.96 -3.99
N ASP A 33 -23.60 -9.68 -3.66
CA ASP A 33 -23.10 -8.32 -3.54
C ASP A 33 -21.69 -8.23 -4.11
N TRP A 34 -21.25 -7.02 -4.41
CA TRP A 34 -19.90 -6.78 -4.90
C TRP A 34 -19.01 -6.32 -3.74
N GLU A 35 -17.87 -6.99 -3.57
CA GLU A 35 -16.83 -6.51 -2.70
C GLU A 35 -15.96 -5.52 -3.45
N PRO A 36 -15.65 -4.34 -2.87
CA PRO A 36 -14.78 -3.37 -3.53
C PRO A 36 -13.35 -3.90 -3.63
N GLY A 37 -12.65 -3.49 -4.68
CA GLY A 37 -11.23 -3.69 -4.76
C GLY A 37 -10.53 -2.89 -3.69
N PHE A 38 -9.36 -3.36 -3.26
CA PHE A 38 -8.54 -2.62 -2.31
C PHE A 38 -7.06 -2.79 -2.62
N VAL A 39 -6.29 -1.85 -2.15
CA VAL A 39 -4.83 -1.94 -2.13
C VAL A 39 -4.37 -1.58 -0.72
N SER A 40 -3.42 -2.32 -0.20
CA SER A 40 -2.80 -2.00 1.08
C SER A 40 -1.30 -2.26 1.01
N VAL A 41 -0.55 -1.46 1.75
CA VAL A 41 0.89 -1.62 1.89
C VAL A 41 1.20 -1.54 3.38
N GLU A 42 1.66 -2.64 3.95
CA GLU A 42 2.09 -2.69 5.34
C GLU A 42 3.61 -2.62 5.41
N ILE A 43 4.13 -1.70 6.21
CA ILE A 43 5.56 -1.51 6.37
C ILE A 43 5.92 -1.75 7.82
N THR A 44 6.91 -2.62 8.05
CA THR A 44 7.44 -2.92 9.38
C THR A 44 8.80 -2.25 9.53
N PHE A 45 8.96 -1.51 10.63
CA PHE A 45 10.21 -0.81 10.95
C PHE A 45 11.02 -1.58 11.99
N GLY A 46 12.34 -1.35 11.99
CA GLY A 46 13.25 -2.04 12.89
C GLY A 46 13.09 -1.68 14.36
N ASN A 47 12.40 -0.57 14.67
CA ASN A 47 12.11 -0.15 16.05
C ASN A 47 10.82 -0.77 16.62
N GLY A 48 10.20 -1.71 15.90
CA GLY A 48 8.98 -2.38 16.33
C GLY A 48 7.69 -1.67 15.88
N ASN A 49 7.79 -0.51 15.28
CA ASN A 49 6.63 0.19 14.74
C ASN A 49 6.22 -0.40 13.39
N SER A 50 4.99 -0.16 13.01
CA SER A 50 4.47 -0.51 11.69
C SER A 50 3.56 0.58 11.17
N TYR A 51 3.42 0.61 9.85
CA TYR A 51 2.55 1.56 9.17
C TYR A 51 1.75 0.81 8.12
N LEU A 52 0.44 1.05 8.10
CA LEU A 52 -0.45 0.46 7.11
C LEU A 52 -1.10 1.57 6.30
N TYR A 53 -0.84 1.55 4.99
CA TYR A 53 -1.60 2.33 4.02
C TYR A 53 -2.66 1.43 3.42
N GLU A 54 -3.92 1.87 3.45
CA GLU A 54 -5.02 1.11 2.87
C GLU A 54 -5.95 2.05 2.11
N ARG A 55 -6.34 1.64 0.92
CA ARG A 55 -7.30 2.38 0.12
C ARG A 55 -8.27 1.42 -0.54
N GLN A 56 -9.56 1.68 -0.38
CA GLN A 56 -10.62 0.94 -1.04
C GLN A 56 -11.14 1.77 -2.21
N ASP A 57 -11.18 1.14 -3.39
CA ASP A 57 -11.69 1.76 -4.59
C ASP A 57 -12.14 0.65 -5.54
N TYR A 58 -13.26 0.84 -6.21
CA TYR A 58 -13.78 -0.13 -7.17
C TYR A 58 -12.94 -0.22 -8.44
N ASP A 59 -12.16 0.80 -8.73
CA ASP A 59 -11.37 0.91 -9.94
C ASP A 59 -9.86 0.76 -9.70
N VAL A 60 -9.47 0.12 -8.59
CA VAL A 60 -8.05 -0.11 -8.30
C VAL A 60 -7.44 -1.02 -9.35
N GLU A 61 -6.37 -0.55 -9.97
CA GLU A 61 -5.58 -1.35 -10.90
C GLU A 61 -4.44 -2.04 -10.15
N THR A 62 -4.41 -3.37 -10.23
CA THR A 62 -3.50 -4.19 -9.45
C THR A 62 -2.03 -3.93 -9.77
N HIS A 63 -1.71 -3.57 -11.01
CA HIS A 63 -0.31 -3.32 -11.40
C HIS A 63 0.28 -2.05 -10.77
N ASN A 64 -0.54 -1.16 -10.23
CA ASN A 64 -0.04 0.07 -9.60
C ASN A 64 0.79 -0.19 -8.37
N ILE A 65 0.47 -1.26 -7.62
CA ILE A 65 1.26 -1.58 -6.42
C ILE A 65 2.67 -2.06 -6.77
N ALA A 66 2.81 -2.81 -7.87
CA ALA A 66 4.13 -3.23 -8.34
C ALA A 66 4.98 -2.02 -8.75
N GLU A 67 4.39 -1.04 -9.41
CA GLU A 67 5.08 0.21 -9.78
C GLU A 67 5.55 0.98 -8.54
N ILE A 68 4.73 1.01 -7.50
CA ILE A 68 5.08 1.69 -6.25
C ILE A 68 6.27 1.01 -5.58
N ILE A 69 6.26 -0.32 -5.51
CA ILE A 69 7.35 -1.07 -4.93
C ILE A 69 8.64 -0.87 -5.73
N ASP A 70 8.56 -0.91 -7.06
CA ASP A 70 9.71 -0.64 -7.93
C ASP A 70 10.25 0.77 -7.71
N TYR A 71 9.38 1.76 -7.57
CA TYR A 71 9.79 3.14 -7.27
C TYR A 71 10.56 3.20 -5.95
N LEU A 72 10.04 2.57 -4.90
CA LEU A 72 10.70 2.56 -3.60
C LEU A 72 12.09 1.93 -3.67
N PHE A 73 12.21 0.79 -4.33
CA PHE A 73 13.49 0.10 -4.43
C PHE A 73 14.48 0.83 -5.34
N THR A 74 14.00 1.58 -6.33
CA THR A 74 14.85 2.37 -7.21
C THR A 74 15.43 3.60 -6.48
N HIS A 75 14.69 4.16 -5.52
CA HIS A 75 15.06 5.38 -4.81
C HIS A 75 15.60 5.13 -3.40
N LEU A 76 16.14 3.93 -3.13
CA LEU A 76 16.64 3.55 -1.80
C LEU A 76 17.66 4.52 -1.23
N ASN A 77 18.51 5.10 -2.08
CA ASN A 77 19.58 6.01 -1.64
C ASN A 77 19.08 7.38 -1.20
N GLU A 78 17.81 7.69 -1.41
CA GLU A 78 17.21 8.94 -0.91
C GLU A 78 16.69 8.80 0.53
N PHE A 79 16.38 7.58 0.95
CA PHE A 79 15.74 7.32 2.24
C PHE A 79 16.63 7.50 3.46
N PRO A 80 17.97 7.29 3.41
CA PRO A 80 18.81 7.50 4.59
C PRO A 80 18.77 8.92 5.16
N THR A 81 18.28 9.90 4.39
CA THR A 81 18.13 11.28 4.84
C THR A 81 16.79 11.55 5.51
N MET A 82 15.88 10.57 5.51
CA MET A 82 14.53 10.71 6.03
C MET A 82 14.38 10.03 7.39
N THR A 83 13.63 10.66 8.29
CA THR A 83 13.15 10.00 9.50
C THR A 83 11.98 9.08 9.16
N GLN A 84 11.58 8.21 10.10
CA GLN A 84 10.41 7.35 9.93
C GLN A 84 9.17 8.17 9.55
N ARG A 85 8.94 9.28 10.24
CA ARG A 85 7.80 10.14 9.97
C ARG A 85 7.85 10.76 8.57
N GLN A 86 9.02 11.26 8.18
CA GLN A 86 9.20 11.83 6.84
C GLN A 86 8.99 10.78 5.75
N PHE A 87 9.47 9.57 5.99
CA PHE A 87 9.29 8.46 5.06
C PHE A 87 7.80 8.11 4.91
N ILE A 88 7.06 8.02 6.02
CA ILE A 88 5.62 7.73 6.00
C ILE A 88 4.88 8.83 5.24
N ASP A 89 5.17 10.10 5.52
CA ASP A 89 4.54 11.22 4.85
C ASP A 89 4.83 11.22 3.35
N HIS A 90 6.08 10.96 2.97
CA HIS A 90 6.49 10.87 1.57
C HIS A 90 5.78 9.72 0.86
N LEU A 91 5.76 8.55 1.48
CA LEU A 91 5.12 7.37 0.92
C LEU A 91 3.62 7.58 0.74
N THR A 92 2.95 8.13 1.76
CA THR A 92 1.52 8.43 1.70
C THR A 92 1.20 9.39 0.55
N ASP A 93 2.00 10.44 0.40
CA ASP A 93 1.82 11.43 -0.66
C ASP A 93 1.98 10.80 -2.04
N GLU A 94 3.02 9.98 -2.24
CA GLU A 94 3.24 9.28 -3.51
C GLU A 94 2.13 8.29 -3.84
N LEU A 95 1.65 7.55 -2.85
CA LEU A 95 0.56 6.61 -3.03
C LEU A 95 -0.74 7.33 -3.37
N ASP A 96 -1.04 8.42 -2.67
CA ASP A 96 -2.24 9.21 -2.94
C ASP A 96 -2.23 9.77 -4.35
N LYS A 97 -1.11 10.29 -4.80
CA LYS A 97 -0.96 10.80 -6.16
C LYS A 97 -1.21 9.73 -7.22
N ARG A 98 -0.71 8.52 -6.98
CA ARG A 98 -0.83 7.44 -7.95
C ARG A 98 -2.25 6.89 -8.02
N PHE A 99 -2.97 6.85 -6.90
CA PHE A 99 -4.33 6.33 -6.86
C PHE A 99 -5.40 7.38 -7.13
N GLU A 100 -5.08 8.66 -7.09
CA GLU A 100 -6.02 9.73 -7.45
C GLU A 100 -6.45 9.70 -8.90
N TYR A 101 -5.62 9.17 -9.78
CA TYR A 101 -5.87 9.15 -11.22
C TYR A 101 -6.69 7.95 -11.70
N ILE A 102 -7.16 7.12 -10.81
CA ILE A 102 -7.92 5.92 -11.15
C ILE A 102 -9.43 6.24 -11.29
N VAL A 103 -9.79 7.47 -11.13
CA VAL A 103 -11.20 7.90 -11.23
C VAL A 103 -11.60 8.13 -12.69
#